data_7fd5f77789ece2b0caafccdb48683213
#
_entry.id   7fd5f77789ece2b0caafccdb48683213
#
_cell.length_a   1.000
_cell.length_b   1.000
_cell.length_c   1.000
_cell.angle_alpha   90.00
_cell.angle_beta   90.00
_cell.angle_gamma   90.00
#
_symmetry.space_group_name_H-M   'P 1'
#
loop_
_entity.id
_entity.type
_entity.pdbx_description
1 polymer ?
#
loop_
_entity_poly.entity_id
_entity_poly.type
_entity_poly.pdbx_seq_one_letter_code
_entity_poly.pdbx_strand_id
1 'polypeptide(L)'
;FQLYYYDYTDGENKKVSDMNICDFCVDADNGMLYYFVVGKGLYSQSLDGQNNKLIYKASENMVSAVMSYDGRYIYMSNGGMGSTTDLSKTVEREIQVVDTTGKQIDTIKLGNEIENLYFGDEKYLFGTKSDKLVYIDKSSLGNGACVWKNAE
;
A
#
# COMPACT_ATOMS: atom_id res chain seq x y z
N PHE A 1 1.18 -5.61 -14.56
CA PHE A 1 1.73 -4.48 -15.30
C PHE A 1 3.25 -4.46 -15.16
N GLN A 2 3.95 -3.81 -16.13
CA GLN A 2 5.39 -3.56 -16.07
C GLN A 2 5.61 -2.12 -15.65
N LEU A 3 6.54 -1.87 -14.73
CA LEU A 3 6.89 -0.54 -14.24
C LEU A 3 8.17 -0.06 -14.89
N TYR A 4 8.16 1.17 -15.40
CA TYR A 4 9.30 1.87 -15.95
C TYR A 4 9.47 3.21 -15.26
N TYR A 5 10.70 3.72 -15.19
CA TYR A 5 10.96 5.12 -14.90
C TYR A 5 11.64 5.78 -16.11
N TYR A 6 11.38 7.07 -16.27
CA TYR A 6 12.02 7.88 -17.28
C TYR A 6 13.16 8.68 -16.65
N ASP A 7 14.37 8.49 -17.17
CA ASP A 7 15.53 9.23 -16.71
C ASP A 7 15.68 10.50 -17.54
N TYR A 8 15.47 11.66 -16.92
CA TYR A 8 15.58 12.95 -17.61
C TYR A 8 17.01 13.33 -17.97
N THR A 9 18.01 12.66 -17.44
CA THR A 9 19.42 12.97 -17.69
C THR A 9 19.92 12.36 -19.00
N ASP A 10 19.46 11.16 -19.34
CA ASP A 10 19.81 10.45 -20.58
C ASP A 10 18.63 10.34 -21.56
N GLY A 11 17.41 10.66 -21.12
CA GLY A 11 16.22 10.60 -21.96
C GLY A 11 15.72 9.18 -22.24
N GLU A 12 16.09 8.21 -21.40
CA GLU A 12 15.75 6.81 -21.60
C GLU A 12 14.68 6.30 -20.64
N ASN A 13 13.84 5.37 -21.12
CA ASN A 13 12.95 4.57 -20.31
C ASN A 13 13.69 3.36 -19.78
N LYS A 14 13.80 3.26 -18.45
CA LYS A 14 14.44 2.13 -17.78
C LYS A 14 13.41 1.27 -17.10
N LYS A 15 13.46 -0.04 -17.36
CA LYS A 15 12.55 -1.00 -16.75
C LYS A 15 12.94 -1.25 -15.28
N VAL A 16 11.96 -1.16 -14.39
CA VAL A 16 12.17 -1.41 -12.94
C VAL A 16 12.35 -2.91 -12.68
N SER A 17 11.50 -3.75 -13.25
CA SER A 17 11.51 -5.19 -13.00
C SER A 17 10.75 -5.95 -14.09
N ASP A 18 11.08 -7.23 -14.29
CA ASP A 18 10.32 -8.17 -15.13
C ASP A 18 9.12 -8.79 -14.42
N MET A 19 8.93 -8.50 -13.12
CA MET A 19 7.84 -9.02 -12.32
C MET A 19 6.52 -8.32 -12.64
N ASN A 20 5.40 -9.00 -12.35
CA ASN A 20 4.06 -8.45 -12.52
C ASN A 20 3.74 -7.51 -11.35
N ILE A 21 3.97 -6.22 -11.54
CA ILE A 21 3.75 -5.17 -10.54
C ILE A 21 2.33 -4.66 -10.67
N CYS A 22 1.58 -4.58 -9.55
CA CYS A 22 0.23 -4.02 -9.56
C CYS A 22 0.17 -2.54 -9.14
N ASP A 23 1.02 -2.13 -8.21
CA ASP A 23 1.09 -0.73 -7.76
C ASP A 23 2.44 -0.42 -7.13
N PHE A 24 2.73 0.88 -6.93
CA PHE A 24 4.01 1.36 -6.39
C PHE A 24 3.85 2.69 -5.65
N CYS A 25 4.81 3.00 -4.81
CA CYS A 25 5.01 4.34 -4.23
C CYS A 25 6.50 4.68 -4.13
N VAL A 26 6.80 5.97 -4.04
CA VAL A 26 8.17 6.50 -4.07
C VAL A 26 8.46 7.25 -2.79
N ASP A 27 9.60 6.96 -2.19
CA ASP A 27 10.23 7.76 -1.15
C ASP A 27 11.39 8.54 -1.81
N ALA A 28 11.08 9.71 -2.34
CA ALA A 28 12.04 10.51 -3.07
C ALA A 28 13.16 11.04 -2.16
N ASP A 29 12.85 11.33 -0.89
CA ASP A 29 13.81 11.87 0.08
C ASP A 29 14.93 10.87 0.40
N ASN A 30 14.60 9.58 0.44
CA ASN A 30 15.55 8.50 0.69
C ASN A 30 15.97 7.76 -0.59
N GLY A 31 15.51 8.20 -1.77
CA GLY A 31 15.86 7.59 -3.05
C GLY A 31 15.37 6.15 -3.19
N MET A 32 14.19 5.82 -2.65
CA MET A 32 13.65 4.48 -2.62
C MET A 32 12.34 4.35 -3.41
N LEU A 33 12.17 3.20 -4.04
CA LEU A 33 10.97 2.75 -4.70
C LEU A 33 10.44 1.53 -3.96
N TYR A 34 9.15 1.53 -3.66
CA TYR A 34 8.43 0.39 -3.11
C TYR A 34 7.34 -0.03 -4.09
N TYR A 35 7.23 -1.33 -4.38
CA TYR A 35 6.24 -1.83 -5.32
C TYR A 35 5.72 -3.21 -4.94
N PHE A 36 4.45 -3.45 -5.22
CA PHE A 36 3.80 -4.71 -4.92
C PHE A 36 3.79 -5.63 -6.14
N VAL A 37 4.32 -6.83 -5.95
CA VAL A 37 4.34 -7.87 -6.99
C VAL A 37 3.23 -8.87 -6.70
N VAL A 38 2.38 -9.07 -7.70
CA VAL A 38 1.23 -9.99 -7.65
C VAL A 38 1.66 -11.38 -7.20
N GLY A 39 1.01 -11.88 -6.15
CA GLY A 39 1.26 -13.21 -5.58
C GLY A 39 2.59 -13.37 -4.84
N LYS A 40 3.35 -12.30 -4.65
CA LYS A 40 4.63 -12.33 -3.92
C LYS A 40 4.64 -11.41 -2.71
N GLY A 41 4.38 -10.10 -2.90
CA GLY A 41 4.38 -9.10 -1.85
C GLY A 41 5.09 -7.81 -2.19
N LEU A 42 5.54 -7.10 -1.17
CA LEU A 42 6.17 -5.80 -1.26
C LEU A 42 7.68 -5.93 -1.46
N TYR A 43 8.17 -5.28 -2.49
CA TYR A 43 9.59 -5.13 -2.80
C TYR A 43 10.05 -3.70 -2.55
N SER A 44 11.31 -3.55 -2.19
CA SER A 44 12.02 -2.28 -2.19
C SER A 44 13.19 -2.30 -3.17
N GLN A 45 13.47 -1.16 -3.76
CA GLN A 45 14.58 -0.96 -4.69
C GLN A 45 15.06 0.49 -4.59
N SER A 46 16.37 0.73 -4.72
CA SER A 46 16.89 2.09 -4.87
C SER A 46 16.45 2.67 -6.21
N LEU A 47 16.25 3.98 -6.31
CA LEU A 47 15.84 4.65 -7.56
C LEU A 47 16.88 4.50 -8.68
N ASP A 48 18.14 4.17 -8.36
CA ASP A 48 19.17 3.82 -9.33
C ASP A 48 19.03 2.39 -9.89
N GLY A 49 18.00 1.66 -9.49
CA GLY A 49 17.73 0.30 -9.94
C GLY A 49 18.44 -0.81 -9.17
N GLN A 50 19.17 -0.47 -8.11
CA GLN A 50 19.93 -1.44 -7.31
C GLN A 50 19.17 -1.87 -6.05
N ASN A 51 19.76 -2.83 -5.32
CA ASN A 51 19.26 -3.28 -4.02
C ASN A 51 17.81 -3.78 -4.01
N ASN A 52 17.39 -4.42 -5.10
CA ASN A 52 16.04 -4.99 -5.20
C ASN A 52 15.88 -6.17 -4.23
N LYS A 53 14.90 -6.09 -3.34
CA LYS A 53 14.60 -7.15 -2.38
C LYS A 53 13.14 -7.22 -1.99
N LEU A 54 12.64 -8.43 -1.73
CA LEU A 54 11.36 -8.65 -1.06
C LEU A 54 11.49 -8.23 0.41
N ILE A 55 10.71 -7.26 0.87
CA ILE A 55 10.72 -6.78 2.25
C ILE A 55 9.50 -7.23 3.05
N TYR A 56 8.38 -7.54 2.40
CA TYR A 56 7.19 -8.06 3.06
C TYR A 56 6.50 -9.11 2.18
N LYS A 57 6.35 -10.32 2.71
CA LYS A 57 5.64 -11.39 2.01
C LYS A 57 4.14 -11.21 2.22
N ALA A 58 3.41 -11.04 1.13
CA ALA A 58 1.95 -10.95 1.19
C ALA A 58 1.32 -12.27 1.67
N SER A 59 0.18 -12.14 2.35
CA SER A 59 -0.67 -13.30 2.62
C SER A 59 -1.25 -13.86 1.31
N GLU A 60 -1.67 -15.11 1.32
CA GLU A 60 -2.29 -15.75 0.14
C GLU A 60 -3.56 -15.03 -0.33
N ASN A 61 -4.21 -14.28 0.56
CA ASN A 61 -5.41 -13.52 0.26
C ASN A 61 -5.11 -12.13 -0.36
N MET A 62 -3.87 -11.66 -0.28
CA MET A 62 -3.44 -10.39 -0.85
C MET A 62 -2.81 -10.61 -2.23
N VAL A 63 -3.64 -10.84 -3.23
CA VAL A 63 -3.18 -11.09 -4.61
C VAL A 63 -2.84 -9.81 -5.36
N SER A 64 -3.39 -8.67 -4.92
CA SER A 64 -3.09 -7.32 -5.42
C SER A 64 -3.19 -6.31 -4.29
N ALA A 65 -2.59 -5.15 -4.45
CA ALA A 65 -2.69 -4.05 -3.50
C ALA A 65 -2.75 -2.71 -4.22
N VAL A 66 -3.48 -1.76 -3.64
CA VAL A 66 -3.34 -0.33 -3.91
C VAL A 66 -2.45 0.23 -2.82
N MET A 67 -1.42 0.97 -3.22
CA MET A 67 -0.35 1.40 -2.32
C MET A 67 -0.36 2.90 -2.07
N SER A 68 0.10 3.30 -0.90
CA SER A 68 0.44 4.67 -0.56
C SER A 68 1.58 4.72 0.45
N TYR A 69 2.32 5.82 0.46
CA TYR A 69 3.40 6.11 1.40
C TYR A 69 3.21 7.50 1.98
N ASP A 70 3.35 7.66 3.29
CA ASP A 70 3.10 8.92 3.99
C ASP A 70 4.37 9.56 4.58
N GLY A 71 5.55 9.11 4.15
CA GLY A 71 6.84 9.53 4.71
C GLY A 71 7.33 8.64 5.85
N ARG A 72 6.48 7.78 6.40
CA ARG A 72 6.80 6.88 7.52
C ARG A 72 6.41 5.43 7.27
N TYR A 73 5.18 5.21 6.82
CA TYR A 73 4.61 3.88 6.61
C TYR A 73 4.14 3.68 5.17
N ILE A 74 4.19 2.44 4.74
CA ILE A 74 3.63 1.97 3.48
C ILE A 74 2.30 1.30 3.80
N TYR A 75 1.24 1.75 3.14
CA TYR A 75 -0.12 1.24 3.24
C TYR A 75 -0.42 0.41 2.01
N MET A 76 -0.91 -0.79 2.20
CA MET A 76 -1.31 -1.70 1.11
C MET A 76 -2.75 -2.13 1.35
N SER A 77 -3.68 -1.63 0.53
CA SER A 77 -5.08 -2.00 0.61
C SER A 77 -5.42 -3.10 -0.40
N ASN A 78 -6.00 -4.20 0.07
CA ASN A 78 -6.48 -5.29 -0.79
C ASN A 78 -7.93 -5.08 -1.29
N GLY A 79 -8.56 -4.00 -0.92
CA GLY A 79 -10.01 -3.80 -1.09
C GLY A 79 -10.45 -3.00 -2.31
N GLY A 80 -9.53 -2.62 -3.19
CA GLY A 80 -9.85 -1.65 -4.23
C GLY A 80 -10.51 -2.22 -5.48
N MET A 81 -10.12 -3.37 -5.94
CA MET A 81 -10.73 -4.01 -7.11
C MET A 81 -10.61 -5.52 -6.96
N GLY A 82 -11.64 -6.08 -6.37
CA GLY A 82 -11.76 -7.50 -6.17
C GLY A 82 -11.62 -8.26 -7.45
N SER A 83 -10.51 -8.90 -7.64
CA SER A 83 -10.52 -10.08 -8.48
C SER A 83 -10.02 -11.25 -7.65
N THR A 84 -10.85 -11.71 -6.80
CA THR A 84 -10.88 -13.15 -6.61
C THR A 84 -11.76 -13.69 -7.71
N THR A 85 -11.21 -14.43 -8.64
CA THR A 85 -11.95 -15.26 -9.59
C THR A 85 -12.82 -16.30 -8.90
N ASP A 86 -12.66 -16.45 -7.60
CA ASP A 86 -13.45 -17.31 -6.74
C ASP A 86 -14.40 -16.45 -5.88
N LEU A 87 -15.60 -16.22 -6.39
CA LEU A 87 -16.68 -15.51 -5.70
C LEU A 87 -17.17 -16.21 -4.42
N SER A 88 -16.69 -17.40 -4.12
CA SER A 88 -17.04 -18.14 -2.88
C SER A 88 -16.19 -17.72 -1.68
N LYS A 89 -15.06 -17.03 -1.91
CA LYS A 89 -14.19 -16.50 -0.86
C LYS A 89 -14.45 -15.02 -0.67
N THR A 90 -15.16 -14.66 0.38
CA THR A 90 -15.24 -13.28 0.87
C THR A 90 -13.85 -12.91 1.40
N VAL A 91 -13.08 -12.18 0.61
CA VAL A 91 -11.81 -11.61 1.08
C VAL A 91 -12.17 -10.42 1.97
N GLU A 92 -11.78 -10.49 3.22
CA GLU A 92 -11.96 -9.40 4.16
C GLU A 92 -11.14 -8.19 3.67
N ARG A 93 -11.81 -7.04 3.51
CA ARG A 93 -11.15 -5.80 3.08
C ARG A 93 -10.30 -5.26 4.23
N GLU A 94 -9.02 -5.08 3.96
CA GLU A 94 -8.07 -4.59 4.96
C GLU A 94 -6.95 -3.76 4.35
N ILE A 95 -6.30 -2.98 5.19
CA ILE A 95 -5.06 -2.28 4.89
C ILE A 95 -3.96 -2.91 5.72
N GLN A 96 -2.94 -3.44 5.06
CA GLN A 96 -1.68 -3.81 5.72
C GLN A 96 -0.81 -2.57 5.84
N VAL A 97 -0.35 -2.28 7.05
CA VAL A 97 0.55 -1.17 7.35
C VAL A 97 1.92 -1.73 7.68
N VAL A 98 2.93 -1.37 6.91
CA VAL A 98 4.32 -1.79 7.13
C VAL A 98 5.26 -0.58 7.18
N ASP A 99 6.37 -0.71 7.85
CA ASP A 99 7.44 0.28 7.77
C ASP A 99 8.33 0.06 6.53
N THR A 100 9.26 0.95 6.29
CA THR A 100 10.17 0.90 5.13
C THR A 100 11.14 -0.28 5.15
N THR A 101 11.24 -1.00 6.27
CA THR A 101 12.02 -2.26 6.37
C THR A 101 11.17 -3.49 6.03
N GLY A 102 9.84 -3.31 5.89
CA GLY A 102 8.88 -4.39 5.66
C GLY A 102 8.32 -5.00 6.95
N LYS A 103 8.63 -4.42 8.11
CA LYS A 103 8.02 -4.86 9.37
C LYS A 103 6.55 -4.46 9.40
N GLN A 104 5.68 -5.44 9.64
CA GLN A 104 4.26 -5.17 9.85
C GLN A 104 4.04 -4.38 11.13
N ILE A 105 3.33 -3.26 11.00
CA ILE A 105 2.97 -2.35 12.09
C ILE A 105 1.55 -2.62 12.54
N ASP A 106 0.62 -2.73 11.58
CA ASP A 106 -0.80 -2.94 11.88
C ASP A 106 -1.54 -3.60 10.71
N THR A 107 -2.77 -4.05 10.98
CA THR A 107 -3.75 -4.45 9.98
C THR A 107 -5.06 -3.75 10.31
N ILE A 108 -5.51 -2.86 9.42
CA ILE A 108 -6.73 -2.08 9.60
C ILE A 108 -7.86 -2.75 8.85
N LYS A 109 -8.89 -3.18 9.57
CA LYS A 109 -10.11 -3.71 8.97
C LYS A 109 -10.96 -2.58 8.39
N LEU A 110 -11.35 -2.71 7.13
CA LEU A 110 -12.18 -1.71 6.45
C LEU A 110 -13.68 -1.99 6.62
N GLY A 111 -14.05 -3.26 6.76
CA GLY A 111 -15.45 -3.64 6.61
C GLY A 111 -15.96 -3.33 5.19
N ASN A 112 -17.25 -3.57 4.95
CA ASN A 112 -17.87 -3.28 3.65
C ASN A 112 -18.30 -1.81 3.50
N GLU A 113 -18.21 -1.05 4.57
CA GLU A 113 -18.78 0.30 4.72
C GLU A 113 -17.80 1.43 4.52
N ILE A 114 -16.49 1.15 4.56
CA ILE A 114 -15.46 2.18 4.36
C ILE A 114 -15.10 2.26 2.88
N GLU A 115 -15.20 3.45 2.34
CA GLU A 115 -14.96 3.78 0.94
C GLU A 115 -13.91 4.90 0.84
N ASN A 116 -13.41 5.18 -0.37
CA ASN A 116 -12.59 6.34 -0.70
C ASN A 116 -11.51 6.67 0.33
N LEU A 117 -10.45 5.88 0.37
CA LEU A 117 -9.34 6.06 1.31
C LEU A 117 -8.39 7.18 0.86
N TYR A 118 -7.90 7.97 1.82
CA TYR A 118 -6.86 8.97 1.63
C TYR A 118 -5.78 8.83 2.70
N PHE A 119 -4.54 8.62 2.27
CA PHE A 119 -3.41 8.28 3.13
C PHE A 119 -2.43 9.43 3.35
N GLY A 120 -2.49 10.47 2.51
CA GLY A 120 -1.44 11.50 2.39
C GLY A 120 -1.35 12.50 3.55
N ASP A 121 -2.24 12.45 4.54
CA ASP A 121 -2.13 13.27 5.74
C ASP A 121 -1.16 12.64 6.75
N GLU A 122 -0.29 13.45 7.38
CA GLU A 122 0.71 12.95 8.32
C GLU A 122 0.11 12.38 9.60
N LYS A 123 -1.04 12.90 10.02
CA LYS A 123 -1.67 12.59 11.30
C LYS A 123 -2.83 11.61 11.19
N TYR A 124 -3.57 11.69 10.09
CA TYR A 124 -4.80 10.94 9.92
C TYR A 124 -4.83 10.11 8.64
N LEU A 125 -5.46 8.95 8.75
CA LEU A 125 -5.95 8.19 7.62
C LEU A 125 -7.45 8.50 7.50
N PHE A 126 -7.87 9.02 6.36
CA PHE A 126 -9.26 9.34 6.09
C PHE A 126 -9.94 8.29 5.23
N GLY A 127 -11.24 8.18 5.40
CA GLY A 127 -12.13 7.39 4.56
C GLY A 127 -13.53 8.01 4.54
N THR A 128 -14.40 7.48 3.71
CA THR A 128 -15.82 7.81 3.73
C THR A 128 -16.64 6.59 4.16
N LYS A 129 -17.72 6.83 4.87
CA LYS A 129 -18.73 5.85 5.27
C LYS A 129 -20.11 6.47 5.11
N SER A 130 -20.92 5.96 4.17
CA SER A 130 -22.27 6.50 3.90
C SER A 130 -22.24 8.03 3.70
N ASP A 131 -21.38 8.51 2.83
CA ASP A 131 -21.15 9.93 2.51
C ASP A 131 -20.64 10.81 3.67
N LYS A 132 -20.25 10.20 4.78
CA LYS A 132 -19.63 10.91 5.91
C LYS A 132 -18.14 10.67 5.95
N LEU A 133 -17.40 11.72 6.32
CA LEU A 133 -15.98 11.61 6.55
C LEU A 133 -15.71 10.84 7.85
N VAL A 134 -14.82 9.87 7.77
CA VAL A 134 -14.31 9.12 8.92
C VAL A 134 -12.78 9.15 8.92
N TYR A 135 -12.17 8.93 10.07
CA TYR A 135 -10.72 8.95 10.20
C TYR A 135 -10.19 7.95 11.23
N ILE A 136 -8.94 7.58 11.08
CA ILE A 136 -8.10 6.93 12.08
C ILE A 136 -6.97 7.87 12.45
N ASP A 137 -6.71 8.08 13.74
CA ASP A 137 -5.50 8.74 14.21
C ASP A 137 -4.31 7.79 14.07
N LYS A 138 -3.33 8.17 13.25
CA LYS A 138 -2.15 7.35 12.97
C LYS A 138 -1.26 7.10 14.20
N SER A 139 -1.41 7.87 15.26
CA SER A 139 -0.75 7.60 16.54
C SER A 139 -1.22 6.30 17.20
N SER A 140 -2.39 5.78 16.80
CA SER A 140 -2.92 4.49 17.26
C SER A 140 -2.35 3.27 16.53
N LEU A 141 -1.61 3.47 15.43
CA LEU A 141 -0.99 2.38 14.68
C LEU A 141 0.00 1.59 15.54
N GLY A 142 -0.10 0.28 15.48
CA GLY A 142 0.74 -0.64 16.25
C GLY A 142 0.30 -0.88 17.68
N ASN A 143 -0.77 -0.20 18.15
CA ASN A 143 -1.29 -0.33 19.51
C ASN A 143 -2.55 -1.22 19.62
N GLY A 144 -2.98 -1.83 18.51
CA GLY A 144 -4.16 -2.69 18.45
C GLY A 144 -5.49 -1.97 18.62
N ALA A 145 -5.50 -0.64 18.53
CA ALA A 145 -6.67 0.20 18.81
C ALA A 145 -7.09 1.09 17.62
N CYS A 146 -6.78 0.66 16.41
CA CYS A 146 -7.18 1.39 15.21
C CYS A 146 -8.68 1.26 14.97
N VAL A 147 -9.42 2.31 15.28
CA VAL A 147 -10.87 2.39 15.10
C VAL A 147 -11.24 3.62 14.28
N TRP A 148 -12.12 3.42 13.29
CA TRP A 148 -12.69 4.52 12.52
C TRP A 148 -13.58 5.40 13.40
N LYS A 149 -13.33 6.70 13.37
CA LYS A 149 -14.09 7.74 14.09
C LYS A 149 -14.80 8.63 13.08
N ASN A 150 -15.98 9.11 13.41
CA ASN A 150 -16.64 10.13 12.59
C ASN A 150 -15.89 11.46 12.75
N ALA A 151 -15.66 12.14 11.63
CA ALA A 151 -15.28 13.55 11.65
C ALA A 151 -16.56 14.36 11.90
N GLU A 152 -16.56 15.15 12.96
CA GLU A 152 -17.67 16.05 13.28
C GLU A 152 -17.69 17.24 12.30
#